data_c41bc5a81c47dc3cd029e47c68f1f5a7
#
_entry.id   c41bc5a81c47dc3cd029e47c68f1f5a7
#
_cell.length_a   1.000
_cell.length_b   1.000
_cell.length_c   1.000
_cell.angle_alpha   90.00
_cell.angle_beta   90.00
_cell.angle_gamma   90.00
#
_symmetry.space_group_name_H-M   'P 1'
#
loop_
_entity.id
_entity.type
_entity.pdbx_description
1 polymer ?
#
loop_
_entity_poly.entity_id
_entity_poly.type
_entity_poly.pdbx_seq_one_letter_code
_entity_poly.pdbx_strand_id
1 'polypeptide(L)'
;MPGWQTQFVPGKPRIACDVQGNGPCAVFMHGIGGNRTNWHDQLPVFGAHFTAIAWDARGYGESDDYEGPLDFGDFSADLLRLLDHFRADRAHLVGLSMGGRIAMDFYERHPERVATLTLCDTRAGLGSMTPGQRKEFIRLRQEPLLAGKEPRDIAPAVAKTLVSARAVTGSYERLVASMTALHKESYLKSISASIGYARVAELEKFRVPTHVVVGADDTLTPPEVSREMARRIPGAEITIVEAAGHLSNIEQPQRFNDAVLRFLLAHASPR
;
A
#
# COMPACT_ATOMS: atom_id res chain seq x y z
N MET A 1 25.18 -5.47 -4.74
CA MET A 1 24.43 -4.18 -4.59
C MET A 1 23.00 -4.45 -4.97
N PRO A 2 21.99 -3.82 -4.31
CA PRO A 2 20.62 -3.95 -4.76
C PRO A 2 20.49 -3.54 -6.21
N GLY A 3 19.62 -4.19 -6.97
CA GLY A 3 19.42 -3.88 -8.39
C GLY A 3 18.58 -2.63 -8.65
N TRP A 4 18.05 -1.97 -7.59
CA TRP A 4 17.26 -0.73 -7.66
C TRP A 4 18.08 0.50 -7.32
N GLN A 5 17.58 1.65 -7.73
CA GLN A 5 18.14 2.97 -7.42
C GLN A 5 17.11 3.82 -6.70
N THR A 6 17.51 4.49 -5.63
CA THR A 6 16.67 5.48 -4.96
C THR A 6 16.66 6.76 -5.78
N GLN A 7 15.47 7.26 -6.10
CA GLN A 7 15.23 8.49 -6.83
C GLN A 7 14.26 9.38 -6.02
N PHE A 8 14.27 10.66 -6.37
CA PHE A 8 13.41 11.65 -5.70
C PHE A 8 12.58 12.41 -6.74
N VAL A 9 11.25 12.31 -6.59
CA VAL A 9 10.30 13.11 -7.38
C VAL A 9 10.28 14.52 -6.80
N PRO A 10 10.62 15.56 -7.57
CA PRO A 10 10.66 16.94 -7.08
C PRO A 10 9.26 17.44 -6.75
N GLY A 11 9.18 18.40 -5.82
CA GLY A 11 7.94 19.05 -5.39
C GLY A 11 7.92 19.30 -3.89
N LYS A 12 6.75 19.72 -3.38
CA LYS A 12 6.51 19.94 -1.95
C LYS A 12 5.31 19.13 -1.49
N PRO A 13 5.53 18.07 -0.72
CA PRO A 13 6.81 17.47 -0.31
C PRO A 13 7.52 16.75 -1.48
N ARG A 14 8.84 16.58 -1.38
CA ARG A 14 9.62 15.71 -2.25
C ARG A 14 9.30 14.25 -1.90
N ILE A 15 9.14 13.40 -2.92
CA ILE A 15 8.77 11.98 -2.75
C ILE A 15 9.96 11.08 -3.09
N ALA A 16 10.37 10.23 -2.17
CA ALA A 16 11.39 9.21 -2.40
C ALA A 16 10.77 7.94 -3.00
N CYS A 17 11.49 7.29 -3.90
CA CYS A 17 11.11 5.99 -4.43
C CYS A 17 12.34 5.16 -4.83
N ASP A 18 12.23 3.83 -4.71
CA ASP A 18 13.18 2.89 -5.25
C ASP A 18 12.66 2.38 -6.60
N VAL A 19 13.54 2.42 -7.61
CA VAL A 19 13.16 2.14 -9.01
C VAL A 19 14.04 1.03 -9.57
N GLN A 20 13.45 0.04 -10.20
CA GLN A 20 14.15 -1.03 -10.91
C GLN A 20 13.50 -1.37 -12.24
N GLY A 21 14.33 -1.68 -13.23
CA GLY A 21 13.91 -2.15 -14.55
C GLY A 21 13.47 -1.03 -15.49
N ASN A 22 12.95 -1.44 -16.64
CA ASN A 22 12.39 -0.57 -17.64
C ASN A 22 11.20 -1.28 -18.33
N GLY A 23 10.16 -0.54 -18.69
CA GLY A 23 8.94 -1.10 -19.29
C GLY A 23 7.71 -0.30 -18.86
N PRO A 24 6.51 -0.87 -18.98
CA PRO A 24 5.30 -0.26 -18.45
C PRO A 24 5.47 0.06 -16.95
N CYS A 25 4.89 1.18 -16.51
CA CYS A 25 5.04 1.62 -15.13
C CYS A 25 4.19 0.75 -14.18
N ALA A 26 4.81 0.25 -13.10
CA ALA A 26 4.15 -0.42 -12.00
C ALA A 26 4.54 0.23 -10.66
N VAL A 27 3.56 0.81 -9.95
CA VAL A 27 3.79 1.54 -8.70
C VAL A 27 3.30 0.72 -7.51
N PHE A 28 4.18 0.52 -6.55
CA PHE A 28 3.96 -0.23 -5.31
C PHE A 28 3.81 0.73 -4.14
N MET A 29 2.63 0.73 -3.51
CA MET A 29 2.24 1.67 -2.46
C MET A 29 2.05 0.96 -1.13
N HIS A 30 2.83 1.34 -0.13
CA HIS A 30 2.84 0.74 1.22
C HIS A 30 1.60 1.08 2.06
N GLY A 31 1.38 0.29 3.11
CA GLY A 31 0.37 0.52 4.13
C GLY A 31 0.78 1.59 5.16
N ILE A 32 -0.15 1.95 6.07
CA ILE A 32 0.00 3.07 7.01
C ILE A 32 1.20 2.95 7.99
N GLY A 33 1.77 1.78 8.18
CA GLY A 33 2.95 1.56 9.04
C GLY A 33 4.20 1.18 8.26
N GLY A 34 4.15 1.28 6.92
CA GLY A 34 5.21 0.84 6.04
C GLY A 34 5.99 1.97 5.40
N ASN A 35 6.86 1.60 4.49
CA ASN A 35 7.60 2.48 3.59
C ASN A 35 8.02 1.67 2.35
N ARG A 36 8.76 2.26 1.41
CA ARG A 36 9.20 1.62 0.17
C ARG A 36 9.96 0.31 0.36
N THR A 37 10.68 0.15 1.49
CA THR A 37 11.46 -1.06 1.77
C THR A 37 10.59 -2.30 1.95
N ASN A 38 9.31 -2.13 2.22
CA ASN A 38 8.35 -3.24 2.31
C ASN A 38 8.14 -3.94 0.95
N TRP A 39 8.60 -3.35 -0.15
CA TRP A 39 8.47 -3.85 -1.51
C TRP A 39 9.78 -4.38 -2.11
N HIS A 40 10.86 -4.50 -1.32
CA HIS A 40 12.17 -4.91 -1.82
C HIS A 40 12.20 -6.36 -2.35
N ASP A 41 11.29 -7.25 -1.92
CA ASP A 41 11.16 -8.59 -2.51
C ASP A 41 10.41 -8.58 -3.86
N GLN A 42 9.66 -7.52 -4.13
CA GLN A 42 8.91 -7.33 -5.36
C GLN A 42 9.75 -6.66 -6.44
N LEU A 43 10.55 -5.66 -6.09
CA LEU A 43 11.30 -4.86 -7.06
C LEU A 43 12.14 -5.68 -8.04
N PRO A 44 12.94 -6.70 -7.64
CA PRO A 44 13.73 -7.49 -8.58
C PRO A 44 12.86 -8.32 -9.54
N VAL A 45 11.76 -8.86 -9.04
CA VAL A 45 10.85 -9.72 -9.80
C VAL A 45 10.09 -8.92 -10.86
N PHE A 46 9.49 -7.81 -10.43
CA PHE A 46 8.71 -6.96 -11.32
C PHE A 46 9.59 -6.09 -12.22
N GLY A 47 10.78 -5.68 -11.75
CA GLY A 47 11.75 -4.92 -12.53
C GLY A 47 12.33 -5.67 -13.74
N ALA A 48 12.14 -6.99 -13.80
CA ALA A 48 12.47 -7.77 -15.00
C ALA A 48 11.52 -7.49 -16.18
N HIS A 49 10.32 -6.95 -15.91
CA HIS A 49 9.25 -6.76 -16.92
C HIS A 49 8.70 -5.33 -16.97
N PHE A 50 8.82 -4.58 -15.89
CA PHE A 50 8.22 -3.26 -15.68
C PHE A 50 9.27 -2.23 -15.25
N THR A 51 8.95 -0.95 -15.36
CA THR A 51 9.54 0.06 -14.49
C THR A 51 8.84 -0.06 -13.14
N ALA A 52 9.40 -0.86 -12.24
CA ALA A 52 8.88 -1.13 -10.91
C ALA A 52 9.32 -0.02 -9.95
N ILE A 53 8.35 0.67 -9.35
CA ILE A 53 8.55 1.84 -8.48
C ILE A 53 7.92 1.56 -7.13
N ALA A 54 8.72 1.45 -6.07
CA ALA A 54 8.24 1.42 -4.70
C ALA A 54 8.40 2.82 -4.08
N TRP A 55 7.31 3.46 -3.69
CA TRP A 55 7.37 4.82 -3.16
C TRP A 55 7.36 4.88 -1.63
N ASP A 56 7.88 5.96 -1.08
CA ASP A 56 7.53 6.45 0.24
C ASP A 56 6.44 7.51 0.08
N ALA A 57 5.28 7.29 0.65
CA ALA A 57 4.26 8.34 0.69
C ALA A 57 4.78 9.58 1.43
N ARG A 58 4.17 10.77 1.21
CA ARG A 58 4.54 11.99 1.96
C ARG A 58 4.61 11.73 3.47
N GLY A 59 5.69 12.17 4.11
CA GLY A 59 5.93 11.99 5.55
C GLY A 59 6.29 10.56 5.96
N TYR A 60 6.75 9.73 5.02
CA TYR A 60 7.25 8.38 5.28
C TYR A 60 8.65 8.19 4.70
N GLY A 61 9.45 7.35 5.35
CA GLY A 61 10.76 6.93 4.86
C GLY A 61 11.70 8.10 4.56
N GLU A 62 12.12 8.25 3.30
CA GLU A 62 12.96 9.38 2.86
C GLU A 62 12.17 10.47 2.12
N SER A 63 10.86 10.35 2.05
CA SER A 63 10.01 11.46 1.59
C SER A 63 9.94 12.56 2.64
N ASP A 64 9.86 13.80 2.15
CA ASP A 64 9.82 14.95 3.07
C ASP A 64 8.52 14.96 3.90
N ASP A 65 8.64 15.49 5.12
CA ASP A 65 7.51 15.92 5.92
C ASP A 65 6.82 17.14 5.29
N TYR A 66 5.63 17.46 5.75
CA TYR A 66 4.81 18.53 5.22
C TYR A 66 4.10 19.30 6.34
N GLU A 67 3.81 20.56 6.08
CA GLU A 67 3.07 21.41 6.99
C GLU A 67 1.54 21.21 6.86
N GLY A 68 0.82 21.62 7.91
CA GLY A 68 -0.64 21.56 7.93
C GLY A 68 -1.24 20.15 8.12
N PRO A 69 -2.56 20.05 8.05
CA PRO A 69 -3.27 18.78 8.08
C PRO A 69 -3.05 18.01 6.76
N LEU A 70 -3.28 16.71 6.79
CA LEU A 70 -3.29 15.86 5.61
C LEU A 70 -4.72 15.68 5.13
N ASP A 71 -5.00 16.05 3.87
CA ASP A 71 -6.13 15.53 3.12
C ASP A 71 -5.75 14.21 2.46
N PHE A 72 -6.65 13.23 2.45
CA PHE A 72 -6.34 11.93 1.86
C PHE A 72 -6.06 12.03 0.34
N GLY A 73 -6.68 12.98 -0.34
CA GLY A 73 -6.44 13.29 -1.75
C GLY A 73 -5.03 13.81 -2.06
N ASP A 74 -4.29 14.28 -1.05
CA ASP A 74 -2.90 14.69 -1.23
C ASP A 74 -2.01 13.53 -1.68
N PHE A 75 -2.29 12.29 -1.24
CA PHE A 75 -1.59 11.11 -1.73
C PHE A 75 -1.84 10.87 -3.23
N SER A 76 -3.08 11.09 -3.69
CA SER A 76 -3.41 10.98 -5.11
C SER A 76 -2.69 12.05 -5.94
N ALA A 77 -2.56 13.26 -5.42
CA ALA A 77 -1.80 14.34 -6.09
C ALA A 77 -0.29 13.99 -6.19
N ASP A 78 0.29 13.39 -5.14
CA ASP A 78 1.67 12.93 -5.18
C ASP A 78 1.88 11.79 -6.17
N LEU A 79 0.94 10.84 -6.25
CA LEU A 79 0.98 9.76 -7.22
C LEU A 79 0.89 10.28 -8.65
N LEU A 80 0.03 11.25 -8.92
CA LEU A 80 -0.06 11.91 -10.23
C LEU A 80 1.29 12.53 -10.62
N ARG A 81 1.90 13.29 -9.70
CA ARG A 81 3.20 13.92 -9.89
C ARG A 81 4.33 12.88 -10.10
N LEU A 82 4.26 11.74 -9.41
CA LEU A 82 5.18 10.62 -9.61
C LEU A 82 5.03 10.06 -11.03
N LEU A 83 3.82 9.79 -11.49
CA LEU A 83 3.60 9.30 -12.86
C LEU A 83 4.09 10.29 -13.92
N ASP A 84 3.87 11.59 -13.72
CA ASP A 84 4.35 12.64 -14.64
C ASP A 84 5.87 12.71 -14.66
N HIS A 85 6.54 12.58 -13.51
CA HIS A 85 8.01 12.53 -13.41
C HIS A 85 8.60 11.37 -14.21
N PHE A 86 8.00 10.19 -14.16
CA PHE A 86 8.41 9.02 -14.92
C PHE A 86 7.85 8.99 -16.36
N ARG A 87 7.12 10.04 -16.78
CA ARG A 87 6.46 10.12 -18.09
C ARG A 87 5.57 8.91 -18.39
N ALA A 88 4.92 8.41 -17.37
CA ALA A 88 4.03 7.27 -17.47
C ALA A 88 2.61 7.77 -17.77
N ASP A 89 2.11 7.56 -18.98
CA ASP A 89 0.72 7.91 -19.33
C ASP A 89 -0.27 7.13 -18.46
N ARG A 90 0.02 5.86 -18.21
CA ARG A 90 -0.77 4.96 -17.36
C ARG A 90 0.14 4.07 -16.53
N ALA A 91 -0.32 3.63 -15.36
CA ALA A 91 0.42 2.72 -14.50
C ALA A 91 -0.43 1.56 -13.99
N HIS A 92 0.21 0.43 -13.75
CA HIS A 92 -0.29 -0.64 -12.91
C HIS A 92 -0.11 -0.23 -11.45
N LEU A 93 -1.18 -0.11 -10.68
CA LEU A 93 -1.14 0.31 -9.29
C LEU A 93 -1.28 -0.90 -8.37
N VAL A 94 -0.29 -1.13 -7.52
CA VAL A 94 -0.27 -2.20 -6.52
C VAL A 94 -0.25 -1.57 -5.14
N GLY A 95 -1.36 -1.63 -4.42
CA GLY A 95 -1.51 -0.93 -3.15
C GLY A 95 -1.87 -1.87 -2.00
N LEU A 96 -1.08 -1.81 -0.93
CA LEU A 96 -1.32 -2.56 0.30
C LEU A 96 -2.01 -1.68 1.34
N SER A 97 -3.13 -2.14 1.91
CA SER A 97 -3.84 -1.49 3.02
C SER A 97 -4.18 -0.02 2.70
N MET A 98 -3.55 0.96 3.34
CA MET A 98 -3.67 2.39 2.99
C MET A 98 -3.32 2.64 1.52
N GLY A 99 -2.27 1.99 1.00
CA GLY A 99 -1.88 2.08 -0.41
C GLY A 99 -2.97 1.62 -1.37
N GLY A 100 -3.74 0.59 -1.00
CA GLY A 100 -4.91 0.14 -1.76
C GLY A 100 -6.03 1.19 -1.79
N ARG A 101 -6.25 1.88 -0.67
CA ARG A 101 -7.21 3.00 -0.61
C ARG A 101 -6.75 4.20 -1.44
N ILE A 102 -5.44 4.49 -1.43
CA ILE A 102 -4.84 5.52 -2.28
C ILE A 102 -5.05 5.16 -3.76
N ALA A 103 -4.81 3.90 -4.14
CA ALA A 103 -5.03 3.44 -5.51
C ALA A 103 -6.49 3.61 -5.97
N MET A 104 -7.45 3.31 -5.09
CA MET A 104 -8.88 3.50 -5.37
C MET A 104 -9.26 4.98 -5.49
N ASP A 105 -8.81 5.84 -4.55
CA ASP A 105 -9.03 7.29 -4.62
C ASP A 105 -8.40 7.90 -5.88
N PHE A 106 -7.18 7.47 -6.22
CA PHE A 106 -6.51 7.90 -7.43
C PHE A 106 -7.28 7.48 -8.69
N TYR A 107 -7.74 6.24 -8.75
CA TYR A 107 -8.53 5.76 -9.89
C TYR A 107 -9.84 6.55 -10.07
N GLU A 108 -10.53 6.88 -8.99
CA GLU A 108 -11.76 7.67 -9.07
C GLU A 108 -11.52 9.12 -9.53
N ARG A 109 -10.32 9.66 -9.33
CA ARG A 109 -9.92 11.01 -9.78
C ARG A 109 -9.32 11.02 -11.18
N HIS A 110 -8.56 9.98 -11.53
CA HIS A 110 -7.73 9.89 -12.73
C HIS A 110 -7.85 8.51 -13.38
N PRO A 111 -9.05 8.04 -13.77
CA PRO A 111 -9.24 6.69 -14.31
C PRO A 111 -8.43 6.44 -15.59
N GLU A 112 -8.17 7.48 -16.38
CA GLU A 112 -7.36 7.43 -17.60
C GLU A 112 -5.88 7.14 -17.33
N ARG A 113 -5.38 7.41 -16.12
CA ARG A 113 -3.98 7.21 -15.71
C ARG A 113 -3.72 5.81 -15.13
N VAL A 114 -4.73 4.96 -15.03
CA VAL A 114 -4.63 3.62 -14.44
C VAL A 114 -4.76 2.54 -15.50
N ALA A 115 -3.80 1.63 -15.55
CA ALA A 115 -3.83 0.45 -16.40
C ALA A 115 -4.55 -0.73 -15.72
N THR A 116 -4.17 -1.03 -14.48
CA THR A 116 -4.79 -2.05 -13.63
C THR A 116 -4.74 -1.64 -12.16
N LEU A 117 -5.60 -2.23 -11.35
CA LEU A 117 -5.56 -2.13 -9.89
C LEU A 117 -5.22 -3.49 -9.27
N THR A 118 -4.24 -3.55 -8.38
CA THR A 118 -4.02 -4.67 -7.46
C THR A 118 -4.22 -4.16 -6.03
N LEU A 119 -5.29 -4.63 -5.40
CA LEU A 119 -5.76 -4.17 -4.10
C LEU A 119 -5.42 -5.22 -3.04
N CYS A 120 -4.34 -4.98 -2.28
CA CYS A 120 -3.76 -5.96 -1.36
C CYS A 120 -4.13 -5.65 0.09
N ASP A 121 -4.65 -6.64 0.81
CA ASP A 121 -4.89 -6.56 2.26
C ASP A 121 -5.58 -5.24 2.64
N THR A 122 -6.65 -4.86 1.93
CA THR A 122 -7.29 -3.54 1.99
C THR A 122 -8.81 -3.61 2.01
N ARG A 123 -9.45 -2.45 2.08
CA ARG A 123 -10.92 -2.27 2.08
C ARG A 123 -11.31 -1.02 1.30
N ALA A 124 -12.51 -1.00 0.76
CA ALA A 124 -13.03 0.14 -0.01
C ALA A 124 -13.21 1.44 0.79
N GLY A 125 -13.26 1.33 2.12
CA GLY A 125 -13.38 2.46 3.04
C GLY A 125 -13.49 1.97 4.49
N LEU A 126 -13.30 2.86 5.47
CA LEU A 126 -13.35 2.48 6.89
C LEU A 126 -14.78 2.27 7.42
N GLY A 127 -15.81 2.52 6.61
CA GLY A 127 -17.20 2.27 6.98
C GLY A 127 -17.53 0.80 7.33
N SER A 128 -16.68 -0.14 6.89
CA SER A 128 -16.79 -1.58 7.23
C SER A 128 -16.13 -1.95 8.56
N MET A 129 -15.37 -1.05 9.20
CA MET A 129 -14.84 -1.28 10.54
C MET A 129 -15.94 -1.13 11.58
N THR A 130 -16.03 -2.11 12.48
CA THR A 130 -16.86 -1.96 13.68
C THR A 130 -16.32 -0.86 14.59
N PRO A 131 -17.16 -0.25 15.45
CA PRO A 131 -16.68 0.74 16.43
C PRO A 131 -15.55 0.20 17.32
N GLY A 132 -15.61 -1.10 17.69
CA GLY A 132 -14.57 -1.76 18.47
C GLY A 132 -13.23 -1.86 17.71
N GLN A 133 -13.24 -2.27 16.46
CA GLN A 133 -12.04 -2.32 15.61
C GLN A 133 -11.41 -0.94 15.43
N ARG A 134 -12.24 0.10 15.21
CA ARG A 134 -11.77 1.48 15.08
C ARG A 134 -11.14 1.99 16.38
N LYS A 135 -11.78 1.71 17.53
CA LYS A 135 -11.24 2.06 18.85
C LYS A 135 -9.90 1.39 19.09
N GLU A 136 -9.79 0.10 18.80
CA GLU A 136 -8.54 -0.65 18.99
C GLU A 136 -7.42 -0.17 18.06
N PHE A 137 -7.74 0.17 16.81
CA PHE A 137 -6.79 0.77 15.87
C PHE A 137 -6.18 2.06 16.42
N ILE A 138 -7.02 2.95 16.98
CA ILE A 138 -6.60 4.22 17.59
C ILE A 138 -5.78 3.95 18.86
N ARG A 139 -6.27 3.08 19.74
CA ARG A 139 -5.61 2.73 21.00
C ARG A 139 -4.19 2.20 20.81
N LEU A 140 -3.97 1.38 19.80
CA LEU A 140 -2.66 0.79 19.55
C LEU A 140 -1.68 1.76 18.86
N ARG A 141 -2.17 2.69 18.05
CA ARG A 141 -1.33 3.50 17.16
C ARG A 141 -1.27 4.98 17.52
N GLN A 142 -2.40 5.58 17.87
CA GLN A 142 -2.49 7.03 18.06
C GLN A 142 -2.33 7.44 19.53
N GLU A 143 -3.10 6.83 20.43
CA GLU A 143 -3.09 7.21 21.85
C GLU A 143 -1.71 7.15 22.49
N PRO A 144 -0.88 6.10 22.30
CA PRO A 144 0.44 6.06 22.92
C PRO A 144 1.37 7.16 22.39
N LEU A 145 1.29 7.50 21.11
CA LEU A 145 2.10 8.56 20.50
C LEU A 145 1.70 9.94 21.03
N LEU A 146 0.39 10.19 21.17
CA LEU A 146 -0.13 11.42 21.80
C LEU A 146 0.25 11.51 23.28
N ALA A 147 0.40 10.37 23.96
CA ALA A 147 0.89 10.28 25.33
C ALA A 147 2.43 10.39 25.46
N GLY A 148 3.14 10.74 24.38
CA GLY A 148 4.59 11.01 24.40
C GLY A 148 5.48 9.84 24.01
N LYS A 149 4.93 8.66 23.64
CA LYS A 149 5.74 7.55 23.10
C LYS A 149 6.21 7.87 21.69
N GLU A 150 7.26 7.15 21.27
CA GLU A 150 7.79 7.21 19.91
C GLU A 150 7.33 6.01 19.08
N PRO A 151 7.40 6.08 17.73
CA PRO A 151 7.04 4.96 16.85
C PRO A 151 7.71 3.64 17.23
N ARG A 152 9.00 3.65 17.61
CA ARG A 152 9.73 2.47 18.07
C ARG A 152 9.11 1.78 19.30
N ASP A 153 8.42 2.54 20.15
CA ASP A 153 7.82 2.01 21.38
C ASP A 153 6.52 1.26 21.12
N ILE A 154 5.85 1.57 20.02
CA ILE A 154 4.59 0.92 19.63
C ILE A 154 4.78 -0.14 18.55
N ALA A 155 5.85 -0.08 17.76
CA ALA A 155 6.11 -0.94 16.62
C ALA A 155 5.98 -2.44 16.93
N PRO A 156 6.57 -2.98 18.03
CA PRO A 156 6.45 -4.41 18.35
C PRO A 156 5.00 -4.86 18.60
N ALA A 157 4.24 -4.06 19.35
CA ALA A 157 2.86 -4.40 19.69
C ALA A 157 1.96 -4.35 18.46
N VAL A 158 2.12 -3.34 17.61
CA VAL A 158 1.34 -3.21 16.37
C VAL A 158 1.72 -4.31 15.38
N ALA A 159 3.00 -4.57 15.15
CA ALA A 159 3.47 -5.61 14.23
C ALA A 159 2.91 -6.99 14.59
N LYS A 160 2.87 -7.32 15.89
CA LYS A 160 2.30 -8.59 16.38
C LYS A 160 0.83 -8.79 15.99
N THR A 161 0.07 -7.71 15.80
CA THR A 161 -1.35 -7.80 15.39
C THR A 161 -1.55 -7.94 13.88
N LEU A 162 -0.50 -7.80 13.09
CA LEU A 162 -0.56 -7.76 11.64
C LEU A 162 0.06 -8.99 10.97
N VAL A 163 1.09 -9.57 11.58
CA VAL A 163 1.85 -10.68 11.01
C VAL A 163 1.27 -12.01 11.45
N SER A 164 1.09 -12.94 10.50
CA SER A 164 0.69 -14.33 10.78
C SER A 164 1.78 -15.08 11.54
N ALA A 165 1.38 -15.97 12.44
CA ALA A 165 2.30 -16.93 13.08
C ALA A 165 2.94 -17.89 12.06
N ARG A 166 2.41 -17.99 10.84
CA ARG A 166 2.87 -18.85 9.74
C ARG A 166 3.70 -18.11 8.69
N ALA A 167 3.99 -16.82 8.92
CA ALA A 167 4.79 -15.98 8.01
C ALA A 167 6.22 -16.52 7.87
N VAL A 168 6.89 -16.20 6.75
CA VAL A 168 8.32 -16.52 6.60
C VAL A 168 9.16 -15.78 7.64
N THR A 169 10.27 -16.42 8.04
CA THR A 169 11.19 -15.85 9.02
C THR A 169 11.65 -14.46 8.61
N GLY A 170 11.69 -13.52 9.56
CA GLY A 170 12.11 -12.14 9.35
C GLY A 170 10.96 -11.17 9.00
N SER A 171 9.74 -11.65 8.71
CA SER A 171 8.60 -10.78 8.38
C SER A 171 8.24 -9.82 9.50
N TYR A 172 8.22 -10.31 10.73
CA TYR A 172 7.94 -9.51 11.92
C TYR A 172 9.00 -8.41 12.12
N GLU A 173 10.27 -8.78 12.06
CA GLU A 173 11.41 -7.88 12.24
C GLU A 173 11.43 -6.78 11.18
N ARG A 174 11.13 -7.12 9.92
CA ARG A 174 11.01 -6.15 8.83
C ARG A 174 9.90 -5.14 9.07
N LEU A 175 8.75 -5.59 9.54
CA LEU A 175 7.65 -4.68 9.87
C LEU A 175 7.99 -3.80 11.06
N VAL A 176 8.58 -4.35 12.12
CA VAL A 176 9.07 -3.56 13.27
C VAL A 176 10.07 -2.50 12.82
N ALA A 177 11.01 -2.85 11.93
CA ALA A 177 12.01 -1.91 11.43
C ALA A 177 11.36 -0.76 10.64
N SER A 178 10.42 -1.06 9.72
CA SER A 178 9.72 -0.01 8.95
C SER A 178 8.87 0.90 9.84
N MET A 179 8.21 0.34 10.85
CA MET A 179 7.42 1.13 11.81
C MET A 179 8.30 1.97 12.75
N THR A 180 9.48 1.48 13.11
CA THR A 180 10.44 2.23 13.94
C THR A 180 10.96 3.47 13.20
N ALA A 181 11.03 3.43 11.87
CA ALA A 181 11.47 4.53 11.01
C ALA A 181 10.37 5.56 10.70
N LEU A 182 9.16 5.45 11.27
CA LEU A 182 8.07 6.39 11.01
C LEU A 182 8.38 7.78 11.58
N HIS A 183 8.01 8.80 10.82
CA HIS A 183 8.00 10.19 11.28
C HIS A 183 6.73 10.42 12.12
N LYS A 184 6.89 10.58 13.40
CA LYS A 184 5.79 10.59 14.39
C LYS A 184 4.65 11.53 14.00
N GLU A 185 4.95 12.79 13.72
CA GLU A 185 3.95 13.81 13.42
C GLU A 185 3.20 13.50 12.10
N SER A 186 3.93 13.11 11.06
CA SER A 186 3.34 12.73 9.76
C SER A 186 2.53 11.45 9.87
N TYR A 187 2.97 10.50 10.69
CA TYR A 187 2.21 9.27 10.96
C TYR A 187 0.89 9.56 11.71
N LEU A 188 0.90 10.46 12.71
CA LEU A 188 -0.32 10.91 13.39
C LEU A 188 -1.29 11.59 12.44
N LYS A 189 -0.80 12.43 11.53
CA LYS A 189 -1.62 13.06 10.47
C LYS A 189 -2.21 11.98 9.54
N SER A 190 -1.44 10.98 9.14
CA SER A 190 -1.91 9.88 8.29
C SER A 190 -2.98 9.03 8.96
N ILE A 191 -2.87 8.75 10.25
CA ILE A 191 -3.90 8.07 11.03
C ILE A 191 -5.18 8.91 11.04
N SER A 192 -5.07 10.20 11.35
CA SER A 192 -6.20 11.13 11.42
C SER A 192 -6.90 11.26 10.07
N ALA A 193 -6.14 11.47 8.99
CA ALA A 193 -6.67 11.53 7.63
C ALA A 193 -7.35 10.20 7.22
N SER A 194 -6.71 9.06 7.52
CA SER A 194 -7.28 7.74 7.21
C SER A 194 -8.60 7.48 7.93
N ILE A 195 -8.71 7.88 9.20
CA ILE A 195 -9.93 7.72 10.00
C ILE A 195 -11.01 8.70 9.57
N GLY A 196 -10.62 9.95 9.24
CA GLY A 196 -11.51 11.01 8.81
C GLY A 196 -12.00 10.87 7.37
N TYR A 197 -11.33 10.07 6.54
CA TYR A 197 -11.69 9.86 5.15
C TYR A 197 -12.97 9.02 5.06
N ALA A 198 -14.10 9.74 4.97
CA ALA A 198 -15.43 9.13 4.98
C ALA A 198 -15.81 8.48 3.63
N ARG A 199 -15.06 8.75 2.57
CA ARG A 199 -15.37 8.25 1.23
C ARG A 199 -15.18 6.73 1.18
N VAL A 200 -16.15 6.05 0.60
CA VAL A 200 -16.09 4.64 0.26
C VAL A 200 -16.03 4.55 -1.27
N ALA A 201 -15.07 3.82 -1.79
CA ALA A 201 -14.90 3.67 -3.23
C ALA A 201 -16.14 3.03 -3.87
N GLU A 202 -16.57 3.57 -5.01
CA GLU A 202 -17.70 3.08 -5.79
C GLU A 202 -17.27 1.90 -6.67
N LEU A 203 -17.00 0.76 -6.03
CA LEU A 203 -16.40 -0.45 -6.63
C LEU A 203 -17.12 -0.91 -7.91
N GLU A 204 -18.43 -0.75 -7.97
CA GLU A 204 -19.25 -1.13 -9.12
C GLU A 204 -18.98 -0.27 -10.38
N LYS A 205 -18.33 0.86 -10.19
CA LYS A 205 -17.94 1.77 -11.29
C LYS A 205 -16.54 1.51 -11.84
N PHE A 206 -15.78 0.58 -11.25
CA PHE A 206 -14.44 0.26 -11.76
C PHE A 206 -14.53 -0.42 -13.11
N ARG A 207 -13.67 0.00 -14.06
CA ARG A 207 -13.66 -0.47 -15.45
C ARG A 207 -12.29 -0.97 -15.91
N VAL A 208 -11.28 -0.84 -15.06
CA VAL A 208 -9.93 -1.39 -15.32
C VAL A 208 -9.83 -2.79 -14.73
N PRO A 209 -9.03 -3.69 -15.33
CA PRO A 209 -8.76 -5.00 -14.74
C PRO A 209 -8.30 -4.83 -13.29
N THR A 210 -8.93 -5.57 -12.39
CA THR A 210 -8.67 -5.45 -10.96
C THR A 210 -8.39 -6.81 -10.33
N HIS A 211 -7.33 -6.90 -9.55
CA HIS A 211 -6.95 -8.06 -8.76
C HIS A 211 -7.02 -7.72 -7.27
N VAL A 212 -7.77 -8.47 -6.51
CA VAL A 212 -7.85 -8.37 -5.06
C VAL A 212 -6.99 -9.48 -4.46
N VAL A 213 -6.06 -9.10 -3.57
CA VAL A 213 -5.14 -10.03 -2.91
C VAL A 213 -5.29 -9.89 -1.40
N VAL A 214 -5.31 -11.01 -0.67
CA VAL A 214 -5.44 -10.97 0.79
C VAL A 214 -4.76 -12.16 1.43
N GLY A 215 -4.10 -11.94 2.58
CA GLY A 215 -3.60 -13.01 3.43
C GLY A 215 -4.73 -13.80 4.07
N ALA A 216 -4.60 -15.14 4.10
CA ALA A 216 -5.60 -16.02 4.69
C ALA A 216 -5.79 -15.79 6.20
N ASP A 217 -4.74 -15.32 6.88
CA ASP A 217 -4.70 -15.04 8.32
C ASP A 217 -4.86 -13.54 8.65
N ASP A 218 -5.22 -12.69 7.68
CA ASP A 218 -5.42 -11.26 7.92
C ASP A 218 -6.63 -11.02 8.83
N THR A 219 -6.38 -10.53 10.03
CA THR A 219 -7.42 -10.19 11.02
C THR A 219 -7.86 -8.73 10.96
N LEU A 220 -7.07 -7.87 10.32
CA LEU A 220 -7.40 -6.43 10.18
C LEU A 220 -8.33 -6.18 8.99
N THR A 221 -8.05 -6.81 7.86
CA THR A 221 -8.90 -6.85 6.67
C THR A 221 -9.17 -8.30 6.24
N PRO A 222 -10.03 -9.02 6.97
CA PRO A 222 -10.23 -10.45 6.77
C PRO A 222 -10.60 -10.81 5.32
N PRO A 223 -10.33 -12.05 4.87
CA PRO A 223 -10.63 -12.50 3.51
C PRO A 223 -12.06 -12.22 3.04
N GLU A 224 -13.03 -12.19 3.98
CA GLU A 224 -14.44 -11.88 3.67
C GLU A 224 -14.61 -10.46 3.11
N VAL A 225 -13.85 -9.49 3.63
CA VAL A 225 -13.84 -8.10 3.13
C VAL A 225 -13.35 -8.07 1.68
N SER A 226 -12.28 -8.80 1.39
CA SER A 226 -11.71 -8.91 0.05
C SER A 226 -12.62 -9.65 -0.92
N ARG A 227 -13.30 -10.73 -0.47
CA ARG A 227 -14.32 -11.42 -1.27
C ARG A 227 -15.49 -10.51 -1.61
N GLU A 228 -15.92 -9.68 -0.66
CA GLU A 228 -16.98 -8.70 -0.89
C GLU A 228 -16.54 -7.64 -1.92
N MET A 229 -15.32 -7.12 -1.80
CA MET A 229 -14.79 -6.17 -2.78
C MET A 229 -14.73 -6.80 -4.18
N ALA A 230 -14.18 -8.02 -4.31
CA ALA A 230 -14.07 -8.71 -5.59
C ALA A 230 -15.45 -8.99 -6.23
N ARG A 231 -16.47 -9.31 -5.43
CA ARG A 231 -17.84 -9.47 -5.96
C ARG A 231 -18.44 -8.18 -6.50
N ARG A 232 -18.08 -7.02 -5.93
CA ARG A 232 -18.60 -5.71 -6.30
C ARG A 232 -17.88 -5.09 -7.48
N ILE A 233 -16.60 -5.43 -7.69
CA ILE A 233 -15.82 -4.92 -8.82
C ILE A 233 -16.07 -5.79 -10.05
N PRO A 234 -16.60 -5.25 -11.16
CA PRO A 234 -16.88 -6.02 -12.36
C PRO A 234 -15.62 -6.72 -12.92
N GLY A 235 -15.65 -8.04 -13.02
CA GLY A 235 -14.57 -8.83 -13.58
C GLY A 235 -13.30 -8.94 -12.72
N ALA A 236 -13.37 -8.60 -11.43
CA ALA A 236 -12.21 -8.70 -10.56
C ALA A 236 -11.79 -10.15 -10.30
N GLU A 237 -10.47 -10.37 -10.32
CA GLU A 237 -9.86 -11.61 -9.82
C GLU A 237 -9.61 -11.51 -8.31
N ILE A 238 -9.56 -12.65 -7.62
CA ILE A 238 -9.18 -12.70 -6.21
C ILE A 238 -8.16 -13.80 -5.95
N THR A 239 -7.14 -13.49 -5.15
CA THR A 239 -6.18 -14.45 -4.62
C THR A 239 -6.12 -14.38 -3.11
N ILE A 240 -6.24 -15.53 -2.45
CA ILE A 240 -6.01 -15.68 -1.02
C ILE A 240 -4.62 -16.29 -0.84
N VAL A 241 -3.75 -15.57 -0.15
CA VAL A 241 -2.36 -15.98 0.10
C VAL A 241 -2.31 -16.76 1.40
N GLU A 242 -2.16 -18.08 1.29
CA GLU A 242 -2.07 -18.95 2.47
C GLU A 242 -0.83 -18.65 3.33
N ALA A 243 -1.00 -18.77 4.65
CA ALA A 243 0.04 -18.54 5.65
C ALA A 243 0.55 -17.08 5.68
N ALA A 244 -0.29 -16.12 5.34
CA ALA A 244 0.00 -14.69 5.40
C ALA A 244 -1.08 -13.95 6.20
N GLY A 245 -0.67 -12.96 6.98
CA GLY A 245 -1.52 -12.00 7.64
C GLY A 245 -1.73 -10.75 6.79
N HIS A 246 -1.62 -9.56 7.41
CA HIS A 246 -1.92 -8.27 6.77
C HIS A 246 -0.86 -7.75 5.79
N LEU A 247 0.31 -8.39 5.73
CA LEU A 247 1.39 -8.00 4.82
C LEU A 247 1.75 -9.17 3.90
N SER A 248 0.79 -9.61 3.10
CA SER A 248 0.92 -10.81 2.26
C SER A 248 2.15 -10.78 1.34
N ASN A 249 2.58 -9.59 0.91
CA ASN A 249 3.77 -9.36 0.09
C ASN A 249 5.10 -9.62 0.83
N ILE A 250 5.15 -9.40 2.14
CA ILE A 250 6.34 -9.64 2.99
C ILE A 250 6.29 -11.04 3.58
N GLU A 251 5.11 -11.49 3.98
CA GLU A 251 4.92 -12.74 4.71
C GLU A 251 5.00 -13.98 3.83
N GLN A 252 4.62 -13.86 2.56
CA GLN A 252 4.70 -14.92 1.55
C GLN A 252 5.14 -14.35 0.20
N PRO A 253 6.36 -13.79 0.08
CA PRO A 253 6.77 -13.01 -1.07
C PRO A 253 6.68 -13.78 -2.40
N GLN A 254 7.05 -15.07 -2.41
CA GLN A 254 6.99 -15.86 -3.62
C GLN A 254 5.56 -16.04 -4.12
N ARG A 255 4.64 -16.44 -3.24
CA ARG A 255 3.23 -16.65 -3.58
C ARG A 255 2.56 -15.35 -4.04
N PHE A 256 2.87 -14.26 -3.35
CA PHE A 256 2.40 -12.92 -3.73
C PHE A 256 2.91 -12.53 -5.12
N ASN A 257 4.22 -12.67 -5.35
CA ASN A 257 4.86 -12.31 -6.61
C ASN A 257 4.28 -13.12 -7.78
N ASP A 258 4.14 -14.43 -7.62
CA ASP A 258 3.60 -15.32 -8.67
C ASP A 258 2.17 -14.91 -9.08
N ALA A 259 1.32 -14.61 -8.10
CA ALA A 259 -0.06 -14.21 -8.36
C ALA A 259 -0.15 -12.84 -9.03
N VAL A 260 0.52 -11.84 -8.47
CA VAL A 260 0.44 -10.45 -8.95
C VAL A 260 1.17 -10.28 -10.29
N LEU A 261 2.35 -10.88 -10.45
CA LEU A 261 3.10 -10.79 -11.71
C LEU A 261 2.31 -11.40 -12.86
N ARG A 262 1.72 -12.58 -12.67
CA ARG A 262 0.86 -13.22 -13.67
C ARG A 262 -0.28 -12.29 -14.11
N PHE A 263 -0.95 -11.66 -13.15
CA PHE A 263 -2.03 -10.72 -13.43
C PHE A 263 -1.53 -9.50 -14.21
N LEU A 264 -0.43 -8.86 -13.78
CA LEU A 264 0.09 -7.68 -14.47
C LEU A 264 0.54 -8.00 -15.90
N LEU A 265 1.22 -9.14 -16.12
CA LEU A 265 1.67 -9.57 -17.45
C LEU A 265 0.49 -9.85 -18.41
N ALA A 266 -0.60 -10.41 -17.89
CA ALA A 266 -1.81 -10.65 -18.70
C ALA A 266 -2.46 -9.34 -19.19
N HIS A 267 -2.19 -8.21 -18.54
CA HIS A 267 -2.78 -6.89 -18.83
C HIS A 267 -1.75 -5.84 -19.25
N ALA A 268 -0.48 -6.21 -19.38
CA ALA A 268 0.54 -5.32 -19.92
C ALA A 268 0.33 -5.20 -21.44
N SER A 269 0.24 -3.97 -21.95
CA SER A 269 0.25 -3.76 -23.40
C SER A 269 1.57 -4.30 -23.98
N PRO A 270 1.55 -4.96 -25.14
CA PRO A 270 2.77 -5.33 -25.87
C PRO A 270 3.65 -4.09 -26.05
N ARG A 271 4.98 -4.28 -25.94
CA ARG A 271 5.98 -3.24 -26.25
C ARG A 271 5.97 -2.89 -27.72
#